data_568a4a38825bf7b8802742f0a8dba505
#
_entry.id   568a4a38825bf7b8802742f0a8dba505
#
_cell.length_a   1.000
_cell.length_b   1.000
_cell.length_c   1.000
_cell.angle_alpha   90.00
_cell.angle_beta   90.00
_cell.angle_gamma   90.00
#
_symmetry.space_group_name_H-M   'P 1'
#
loop_
_entity.id
_entity.type
_entity.pdbx_description
1 polymer ?
#
loop_
_entity_poly.entity_id
_entity_poly.type
_entity_poly.pdbx_seq_one_letter_code
_entity_poly.pdbx_strand_id
1 'polypeptide(L)'
;MPAKISPEERLLGLVVALTSTGQGLTKEAILQTVSGYREALEAGSSRAAVERMFERDKEDLRTQGVPIQTIGDPTDPDDLRGARYRVPDDEYALPDDVSFTPAELLVLRLAGQAWSASSLSSDAQGALRKLGALGIDVD
;
A
#
# COMPACT_ATOMS: atom_id res chain seq x y z
N MET A 1 -4.73 -15.44 -19.81
CA MET A 1 -5.55 -14.75 -18.81
C MET A 1 -4.65 -14.05 -17.83
N PRO A 2 -4.78 -12.75 -17.63
CA PRO A 2 -4.04 -12.10 -16.56
C PRO A 2 -4.44 -12.74 -15.23
N ALA A 3 -3.46 -12.95 -14.36
CA ALA A 3 -3.71 -13.46 -13.03
C ALA A 3 -4.60 -12.47 -12.27
N LYS A 4 -5.58 -13.00 -11.57
CA LYS A 4 -6.47 -12.18 -10.74
C LYS A 4 -5.65 -11.63 -9.57
N ILE A 5 -5.71 -10.31 -9.37
CA ILE A 5 -5.04 -9.66 -8.25
C ILE A 5 -5.74 -10.06 -6.95
N SER A 6 -4.99 -10.61 -5.99
CA SER A 6 -5.55 -11.00 -4.71
C SER A 6 -5.87 -9.77 -3.85
N PRO A 7 -6.80 -9.89 -2.87
CA PRO A 7 -7.05 -8.79 -1.94
C PRO A 7 -5.79 -8.33 -1.21
N GLU A 8 -4.91 -9.24 -0.84
CA GLU A 8 -3.65 -8.94 -0.15
C GLU A 8 -2.72 -8.10 -1.03
N GLU A 9 -2.59 -8.46 -2.31
CA GLU A 9 -1.79 -7.68 -3.27
C GLU A 9 -2.39 -6.28 -3.47
N ARG A 10 -3.71 -6.19 -3.55
CA ARG A 10 -4.40 -4.92 -3.70
C ARG A 10 -4.14 -4.03 -2.48
N LEU A 11 -4.30 -4.56 -1.26
CA LEU A 11 -4.06 -3.81 -0.03
C LEU A 11 -2.61 -3.34 0.06
N LEU A 12 -1.66 -4.21 -0.23
CA LEU A 12 -0.24 -3.85 -0.22
C LEU A 12 0.06 -2.76 -1.27
N GLY A 13 -0.49 -2.89 -2.46
CA GLY A 13 -0.35 -1.88 -3.51
C GLY A 13 -0.90 -0.53 -3.09
N LEU A 14 -2.03 -0.53 -2.40
CA LEU A 14 -2.63 0.70 -1.87
C LEU A 14 -1.72 1.34 -0.82
N VAL A 15 -1.19 0.59 0.12
CA VAL A 15 -0.26 1.11 1.13
C VAL A 15 0.98 1.70 0.46
N VAL A 16 1.58 1.00 -0.50
CA VAL A 16 2.76 1.49 -1.23
C VAL A 16 2.45 2.80 -1.94
N ALA A 17 1.31 2.89 -2.62
CA ALA A 17 0.91 4.11 -3.32
C ALA A 17 0.72 5.27 -2.35
N LEU A 18 0.06 5.04 -1.22
CA LEU A 18 -0.24 6.10 -0.25
C LEU A 18 0.98 6.53 0.56
N THR A 19 1.96 5.66 0.75
CA THR A 19 3.23 6.03 1.41
C THR A 19 4.18 6.73 0.47
N SER A 20 4.04 6.54 -0.84
CA SER A 20 4.94 7.12 -1.84
C SER A 20 4.56 8.53 -2.27
N THR A 21 3.42 9.04 -1.83
CA THR A 21 2.94 10.37 -2.19
C THR A 21 3.13 11.36 -1.05
N GLY A 22 3.74 12.50 -1.33
CA GLY A 22 3.89 13.56 -0.33
C GLY A 22 2.61 14.39 -0.14
N GLN A 23 1.85 14.56 -1.20
CA GLN A 23 0.67 15.43 -1.22
C GLN A 23 -0.65 14.69 -1.13
N GLY A 24 -0.61 13.37 -1.19
CA GLY A 24 -1.81 12.55 -1.26
C GLY A 24 -2.27 12.29 -2.68
N LEU A 25 -3.03 11.20 -2.86
CA LEU A 25 -3.61 10.81 -4.13
C LEU A 25 -5.12 10.95 -4.05
N THR A 26 -5.73 11.43 -5.14
CA THR A 26 -7.18 11.47 -5.27
C THR A 26 -7.72 10.05 -5.44
N LYS A 27 -8.99 9.85 -5.10
CA LYS A 27 -9.67 8.56 -5.34
C LYS A 27 -9.53 8.17 -6.82
N GLU A 28 -9.73 9.10 -7.74
CA GLU A 28 -9.58 8.87 -9.17
C GLU A 28 -8.21 8.29 -9.52
N ALA A 29 -7.14 8.93 -9.04
CA ALA A 29 -5.78 8.47 -9.29
C ALA A 29 -5.53 7.08 -8.71
N ILE A 30 -6.03 6.83 -7.52
CA ILE A 30 -5.88 5.53 -6.85
C ILE A 30 -6.57 4.42 -7.68
N LEU A 31 -7.81 4.65 -8.10
CA LEU A 31 -8.57 3.65 -8.83
C LEU A 31 -7.99 3.35 -10.22
N GLN A 32 -7.27 4.31 -10.81
CA GLN A 32 -6.64 4.14 -12.11
C GLN A 32 -5.25 3.53 -12.06
N THR A 33 -4.57 3.60 -10.92
CA THR A 33 -3.16 3.21 -10.84
C THR A 33 -2.89 2.00 -9.95
N VAL A 34 -3.66 1.81 -8.88
CA VAL A 34 -3.43 0.70 -7.96
C VAL A 34 -3.98 -0.59 -8.56
N SER A 35 -3.12 -1.63 -8.61
CA SER A 35 -3.51 -2.94 -9.11
C SER A 35 -4.63 -3.54 -8.25
N GLY A 36 -5.60 -4.11 -8.92
CA GLY A 36 -6.83 -4.62 -8.31
C GLY A 36 -8.02 -3.72 -8.64
N TYR A 37 -7.91 -2.42 -8.42
CA TYR A 37 -8.95 -1.48 -8.82
C TYR A 37 -8.94 -1.26 -10.33
N ARG A 38 -7.75 -1.01 -10.89
CA ARG A 38 -7.59 -0.79 -12.32
C ARG A 38 -8.08 -2.00 -13.12
N GLU A 39 -7.67 -3.20 -12.74
CA GLU A 39 -8.08 -4.42 -13.43
C GLU A 39 -9.58 -4.68 -13.30
N ALA A 40 -10.19 -4.36 -12.16
CA ALA A 40 -11.63 -4.48 -11.98
C ALA A 40 -12.40 -3.55 -12.91
N LEU A 41 -11.94 -2.30 -13.06
CA LEU A 41 -12.54 -1.34 -13.99
C LEU A 41 -12.37 -1.80 -15.44
N GLU A 42 -11.19 -2.29 -15.83
CA GLU A 42 -10.91 -2.82 -17.16
C GLU A 42 -11.78 -4.05 -17.48
N ALA A 43 -12.08 -4.85 -16.46
CA ALA A 43 -12.92 -6.04 -16.61
C ALA A 43 -14.42 -5.73 -16.68
N GLY A 44 -14.80 -4.46 -16.55
CA GLY A 44 -16.19 -4.03 -16.68
C GLY A 44 -16.95 -3.83 -15.37
N SER A 45 -16.28 -3.91 -14.21
CA SER A 45 -16.92 -3.60 -12.94
C SER A 45 -17.37 -2.13 -12.92
N SER A 46 -18.51 -1.86 -12.28
CA SER A 46 -19.02 -0.49 -12.19
C SER A 46 -18.09 0.35 -11.31
N ARG A 47 -18.02 1.63 -11.60
CA ARG A 47 -17.27 2.58 -10.79
C ARG A 47 -17.72 2.53 -9.33
N ALA A 48 -19.03 2.49 -9.11
CA ALA A 48 -19.59 2.43 -7.75
C ALA A 48 -19.14 1.17 -7.00
N ALA A 49 -19.05 0.03 -7.67
CA ALA A 49 -18.57 -1.21 -7.05
C ALA A 49 -17.11 -1.10 -6.65
N VAL A 50 -16.27 -0.52 -7.51
CA VAL A 50 -14.84 -0.35 -7.24
C VAL A 50 -14.61 0.69 -6.14
N GLU A 51 -15.40 1.74 -6.10
CA GLU A 51 -15.34 2.71 -5.00
C GLU A 51 -15.71 2.09 -3.66
N ARG A 52 -16.71 1.22 -3.62
CA ARG A 52 -17.06 0.48 -2.40
C ARG A 52 -15.92 -0.46 -1.95
N MET A 53 -15.24 -1.08 -2.91
CA MET A 53 -14.06 -1.89 -2.63
C MET A 53 -12.96 -1.05 -1.98
N PHE A 54 -12.69 0.13 -2.50
CA PHE A 54 -11.72 1.08 -1.94
C PHE A 54 -12.10 1.52 -0.52
N GLU A 55 -13.36 1.84 -0.28
CA GLU A 55 -13.83 2.24 1.06
C GLU A 55 -13.63 1.12 2.08
N ARG A 56 -13.93 -0.13 1.72
CA ARG A 56 -13.68 -1.28 2.60
C ARG A 56 -12.18 -1.49 2.84
N ASP A 57 -11.38 -1.35 1.80
CA ASP A 57 -9.93 -1.52 1.91
C ASP A 57 -9.33 -0.47 2.86
N LYS A 58 -9.77 0.78 2.78
CA LYS A 58 -9.34 1.82 3.72
C LYS A 58 -9.67 1.45 5.16
N GLU A 59 -10.89 0.98 5.40
CA GLU A 59 -11.32 0.61 6.74
C GLU A 59 -10.52 -0.58 7.26
N ASP A 60 -10.29 -1.60 6.41
CA ASP A 60 -9.48 -2.76 6.76
C ASP A 60 -8.06 -2.35 7.17
N LEU A 61 -7.45 -1.46 6.39
CA LEU A 61 -6.10 -0.97 6.68
C LEU A 61 -6.05 -0.17 7.98
N ARG A 62 -7.03 0.69 8.20
CA ARG A 62 -7.12 1.45 9.46
C ARG A 62 -7.28 0.52 10.66
N THR A 63 -8.08 -0.51 10.54
CA THR A 63 -8.27 -1.53 11.59
C THR A 63 -6.96 -2.25 11.89
N GLN A 64 -6.10 -2.44 10.89
CA GLN A 64 -4.78 -3.05 11.04
C GLN A 64 -3.71 -2.08 11.53
N GLY A 65 -4.05 -0.82 11.76
CA GLY A 65 -3.14 0.18 12.29
C GLY A 65 -2.44 1.05 11.25
N VAL A 66 -2.85 0.98 9.99
CA VAL A 66 -2.29 1.86 8.95
C VAL A 66 -2.99 3.22 9.01
N PRO A 67 -2.28 4.33 9.32
CA PRO A 67 -2.90 5.64 9.50
C PRO A 67 -3.15 6.32 8.15
N ILE A 68 -4.31 6.07 7.55
CA ILE A 68 -4.69 6.73 6.30
C ILE A 68 -5.29 8.10 6.61
N GLN A 69 -4.59 9.14 6.17
CA GLN A 69 -5.03 10.51 6.32
C GLN A 69 -5.85 10.94 5.12
N THR A 70 -6.98 11.59 5.38
CA THR A 70 -7.81 12.22 4.35
C THR A 70 -7.55 13.72 4.37
N ILE A 71 -7.17 14.28 3.22
CA ILE A 71 -6.89 15.71 3.07
C ILE A 71 -7.99 16.30 2.19
N GLY A 72 -8.81 17.18 2.76
CA GLY A 72 -9.85 17.88 2.01
C GLY A 72 -9.30 18.99 1.13
N ASP A 73 -10.13 19.51 0.21
CA ASP A 73 -9.80 20.65 -0.60
C ASP A 73 -9.58 21.86 0.32
N PRO A 74 -8.44 22.59 0.21
CA PRO A 74 -8.19 23.78 1.04
C PRO A 74 -9.25 24.88 0.86
N THR A 75 -9.93 24.93 -0.28
CA THR A 75 -10.96 25.93 -0.56
C THR A 75 -12.34 25.52 -0.06
N ASP A 76 -12.56 24.21 0.14
CA ASP A 76 -13.81 23.68 0.68
C ASP A 76 -13.53 22.38 1.45
N PRO A 77 -13.16 22.46 2.74
CA PRO A 77 -12.78 21.30 3.54
C PRO A 77 -13.90 20.26 3.70
N ASP A 78 -15.15 20.68 3.51
CA ASP A 78 -16.31 19.77 3.62
C ASP A 78 -16.62 19.03 2.33
N ASP A 79 -16.03 19.43 1.20
CA ASP A 79 -16.21 18.77 -0.08
C ASP A 79 -15.18 17.66 -0.23
N LEU A 80 -15.61 16.41 -0.06
CA LEU A 80 -14.73 15.24 -0.14
C LEU A 80 -14.51 14.73 -1.57
N ARG A 81 -15.12 15.35 -2.59
CA ARG A 81 -14.96 14.92 -3.98
C ARG A 81 -13.55 15.11 -4.50
N GLY A 82 -12.88 16.18 -4.03
CA GLY A 82 -11.47 16.44 -4.37
C GLY A 82 -10.51 16.00 -3.27
N ALA A 83 -10.96 15.19 -2.32
CA ALA A 83 -10.10 14.75 -1.23
C ALA A 83 -8.94 13.92 -1.71
N ARG A 84 -7.82 14.03 -1.01
CA ARG A 84 -6.61 13.24 -1.25
C ARG A 84 -6.35 12.35 -0.06
N TYR A 85 -5.72 11.22 -0.31
CA TYR A 85 -5.41 10.22 0.71
C TYR A 85 -3.91 9.97 0.73
N ARG A 86 -3.35 9.83 1.92
CA ARG A 86 -1.93 9.48 2.10
C ARG A 86 -1.72 8.74 3.41
N VAL A 87 -0.59 8.06 3.51
CA VAL A 87 -0.07 7.55 4.79
C VAL A 87 1.14 8.41 5.13
N PRO A 88 1.09 9.23 6.20
CA PRO A 88 2.21 10.09 6.56
C PRO A 88 3.44 9.26 6.96
N ASP A 89 4.61 9.62 6.45
CA ASP A 89 5.85 8.90 6.74
C ASP A 89 6.20 8.91 8.22
N ASP A 90 5.98 10.03 8.89
CA ASP A 90 6.29 10.22 10.30
C ASP A 90 5.39 9.39 11.24
N GLU A 91 4.21 9.01 10.76
CA GLU A 91 3.26 8.20 11.55
C GLU A 91 3.39 6.70 11.28
N TYR A 92 3.99 6.30 10.16
CA TYR A 92 4.07 4.90 9.75
C TYR A 92 5.49 4.39 9.55
N ALA A 93 6.48 5.24 9.67
CA ALA A 93 7.88 4.84 9.59
C ALA A 93 8.27 4.05 10.86
N LEU A 94 9.20 3.12 10.69
CA LEU A 94 9.76 2.42 11.84
C LEU A 94 10.60 3.39 12.68
N PRO A 95 10.46 3.34 14.02
CA PRO A 95 11.35 4.12 14.90
C PRO A 95 12.82 3.75 14.66
N ASP A 96 13.70 4.73 14.83
CA ASP A 96 15.14 4.55 14.61
C ASP A 96 15.78 3.50 15.52
N ASP A 97 15.16 3.22 16.66
CA ASP A 97 15.64 2.26 17.65
C ASP A 97 15.12 0.84 17.43
N VAL A 98 14.33 0.61 16.36
CA VAL A 98 13.85 -0.73 16.05
C VAL A 98 14.99 -1.56 15.47
N SER A 99 15.20 -2.73 16.04
CA SER A 99 16.13 -3.73 15.52
C SER A 99 15.44 -5.07 15.44
N PHE A 100 15.93 -5.92 14.56
CA PHE A 100 15.40 -7.26 14.36
C PHE A 100 16.43 -8.30 14.74
N THR A 101 15.97 -9.37 15.40
CA THR A 101 16.82 -10.54 15.63
C THR A 101 17.08 -11.25 14.29
N PRO A 102 18.17 -12.07 14.19
CA PRO A 102 18.39 -12.87 12.99
C PRO A 102 17.20 -13.73 12.59
N ALA A 103 16.49 -14.31 13.55
CA ALA A 103 15.30 -15.11 13.28
C ALA A 103 14.15 -14.29 12.71
N GLU A 104 13.91 -13.10 13.25
CA GLU A 104 12.89 -12.19 12.74
C GLU A 104 13.21 -11.73 11.31
N LEU A 105 14.48 -11.43 11.03
CA LEU A 105 14.91 -11.05 9.67
C LEU A 105 14.72 -12.20 8.69
N LEU A 106 15.02 -13.42 9.10
CA LEU A 106 14.80 -14.58 8.25
C LEU A 106 13.33 -14.70 7.87
N VAL A 107 12.41 -14.52 8.83
CA VAL A 107 10.96 -14.54 8.58
C VAL A 107 10.58 -13.45 7.59
N LEU A 108 11.09 -12.23 7.78
CA LEU A 108 10.81 -11.10 6.88
C LEU A 108 11.33 -11.36 5.47
N ARG A 109 12.53 -11.94 5.34
CA ARG A 109 13.10 -12.29 4.04
C ARG A 109 12.28 -13.35 3.33
N LEU A 110 11.85 -14.38 4.06
CA LEU A 110 10.98 -15.42 3.50
C LEU A 110 9.65 -14.85 3.04
N ALA A 111 9.05 -13.95 3.82
CA ALA A 111 7.83 -13.27 3.43
C ALA A 111 8.01 -12.44 2.15
N GLY A 112 9.13 -11.71 2.04
CA GLY A 112 9.46 -10.95 0.85
C GLY A 112 9.65 -11.84 -0.39
N GLN A 113 10.28 -12.99 -0.21
CA GLN A 113 10.45 -13.95 -1.31
C GLN A 113 9.12 -14.56 -1.78
N ALA A 114 8.18 -14.76 -0.87
CA ALA A 114 6.85 -15.25 -1.22
C ALA A 114 6.10 -14.28 -2.14
N TRP A 115 6.42 -12.98 -2.07
CA TRP A 115 5.83 -11.96 -2.94
C TRP A 115 6.61 -11.73 -4.23
N SER A 116 7.75 -12.42 -4.43
CA SER A 116 8.62 -12.19 -5.57
C SER A 116 7.99 -12.53 -6.93
N ALA A 117 6.96 -13.37 -6.95
CA ALA A 117 6.24 -13.73 -8.16
C ALA A 117 5.00 -12.85 -8.42
N SER A 118 4.73 -11.88 -7.56
CA SER A 118 3.58 -10.98 -7.68
C SER A 118 3.91 -9.75 -8.52
N SER A 119 2.89 -8.95 -8.82
CA SER A 119 3.07 -7.65 -9.50
C SER A 119 3.89 -6.65 -8.68
N LEU A 120 4.09 -6.92 -7.40
CA LEU A 120 4.87 -6.08 -6.48
C LEU A 120 6.28 -6.63 -6.24
N SER A 121 6.77 -7.52 -7.10
CA SER A 121 8.08 -8.17 -6.92
C SER A 121 9.24 -7.18 -6.80
N SER A 122 9.20 -6.06 -7.53
CA SER A 122 10.26 -5.05 -7.46
C SER A 122 10.28 -4.35 -6.10
N ASP A 123 9.12 -4.09 -5.51
CA ASP A 123 9.01 -3.50 -4.18
C ASP A 123 9.47 -4.47 -3.10
N ALA A 124 9.09 -5.75 -3.22
CA ALA A 124 9.56 -6.80 -2.32
C ALA A 124 11.08 -6.94 -2.39
N GLN A 125 11.67 -6.91 -3.58
CA GLN A 125 13.11 -6.96 -3.77
C GLN A 125 13.81 -5.73 -3.16
N GLY A 126 13.22 -4.55 -3.33
CA GLY A 126 13.73 -3.32 -2.71
C GLY A 126 13.71 -3.41 -1.19
N ALA A 127 12.64 -3.94 -0.62
CA ALA A 127 12.52 -4.14 0.83
C ALA A 127 13.56 -5.15 1.34
N LEU A 128 13.77 -6.25 0.62
CA LEU A 128 14.78 -7.25 0.97
C LEU A 128 16.19 -6.66 0.98
N ARG A 129 16.51 -5.81 -0.01
CA ARG A 129 17.81 -5.13 -0.06
C ARG A 129 17.99 -4.19 1.12
N LYS A 130 16.95 -3.45 1.50
CA LYS A 130 17.00 -2.54 2.66
C LYS A 130 17.19 -3.31 3.95
N LEU A 131 16.55 -4.46 4.12
CA LEU A 131 16.74 -5.32 5.28
C LEU A 131 18.18 -5.82 5.38
N GLY A 132 18.78 -6.19 4.23
CA GLY A 132 20.20 -6.57 4.18
C GLY A 132 21.13 -5.43 4.58
N ALA A 133 20.82 -4.21 4.12
CA ALA A 133 21.63 -3.02 4.43
C ALA A 133 21.57 -2.58 5.89
N LEU A 134 20.61 -3.07 6.68
CA LEU A 134 20.53 -2.82 8.12
C LEU A 134 21.59 -3.61 8.90
N GLY A 135 22.56 -4.23 8.21
CA GLY A 135 23.75 -4.80 8.79
C GLY A 135 23.54 -6.20 9.38
N ILE A 136 22.52 -6.87 8.95
CA ILE A 136 22.23 -8.20 9.43
C ILE A 136 22.45 -9.17 8.28
N ASP A 137 23.70 -9.54 8.13
CA ASP A 137 24.07 -10.67 7.30
C ASP A 137 23.56 -11.92 8.00
N VAL A 138 22.50 -12.47 7.44
CA VAL A 138 22.08 -13.80 7.79
C VAL A 138 22.82 -14.73 6.83
N ASP A 139 24.01 -15.09 7.24
CA ASP A 139 24.67 -16.21 6.59
C ASP A 139 23.93 -17.51 6.97
#